data_10e86343e3692c1fb882256742f72dfe
#
_entry.id   10e86343e3692c1fb882256742f72dfe
#
_cell.length_a   1.000
_cell.length_b   1.000
_cell.length_c   1.000
_cell.angle_alpha   90.00
_cell.angle_beta   90.00
_cell.angle_gamma   90.00
#
_symmetry.space_group_name_H-M   'P 1'
#
loop_
_entity.id
_entity.type
_entity.pdbx_description
1 polymer ?
#
loop_
_entity_poly.entity_id
_entity_poly.type
_entity_poly.pdbx_seq_one_letter_code
_entity_poly.pdbx_strand_id
1 'polypeptide(L)'
;MIGGGSILTVIAVVLISQLTGVDLTSMLGAQQQTGTTTSTASSIDTSVCTSGDSANKYTQCRMVATAESLDAVWTEQLPAQAGLKYAKPEFVLWDGSQISSACGNASSAVGPFYCSGDQTVYLDMSFFSEMEKSLGATDTPLAEEYIVAHEFG
;
A
#
# COMPACT_ATOMS: atom_id res chain seq x y z
N MET A 1 -24.24 9.75 2.95
CA MET A 1 -25.29 10.37 2.12
C MET A 1 -25.23 9.71 0.76
N ILE A 2 -26.27 8.98 0.40
CA ILE A 2 -26.39 8.22 -0.85
C ILE A 2 -26.55 9.24 -1.97
N GLY A 3 -25.53 9.41 -2.82
CA GLY A 3 -25.58 10.23 -4.02
C GLY A 3 -26.46 9.53 -5.06
N GLY A 4 -27.73 9.90 -5.10
CA GLY A 4 -28.65 9.43 -6.10
C GLY A 4 -28.25 9.97 -7.47
N GLY A 5 -27.65 9.15 -8.33
CA GLY A 5 -27.68 9.38 -9.77
C GLY A 5 -29.14 9.45 -10.18
N SER A 6 -29.61 10.66 -10.54
CA SER A 6 -31.05 10.93 -10.73
C SER A 6 -31.57 10.02 -11.84
N ILE A 7 -32.64 9.29 -11.58
CA ILE A 7 -33.38 8.50 -12.57
C ILE A 7 -33.66 9.33 -13.82
N LEU A 8 -33.81 10.66 -13.66
CA LEU A 8 -33.96 11.62 -14.75
C LEU A 8 -32.75 11.65 -15.72
N THR A 9 -31.51 11.44 -15.23
CA THR A 9 -30.32 11.42 -16.08
C THR A 9 -30.31 10.16 -16.97
N VAL A 10 -30.72 9.03 -16.42
CA VAL A 10 -30.78 7.76 -17.17
C VAL A 10 -31.88 7.87 -18.25
N ILE A 11 -33.03 8.42 -17.92
CA ILE A 11 -34.13 8.62 -18.87
C ILE A 11 -33.73 9.59 -19.98
N ALA A 12 -33.01 10.66 -19.66
CA ALA A 12 -32.56 11.65 -20.66
C ALA A 12 -31.57 11.00 -21.65
N VAL A 13 -30.63 10.19 -21.19
CA VAL A 13 -29.64 9.52 -22.07
C VAL A 13 -30.31 8.48 -22.96
N VAL A 14 -31.25 7.70 -22.43
CA VAL A 14 -32.02 6.73 -23.23
C VAL A 14 -32.86 7.43 -24.31
N LEU A 15 -33.50 8.55 -24.00
CA LEU A 15 -34.28 9.31 -24.97
C LEU A 15 -33.40 9.92 -26.07
N ILE A 16 -32.19 10.42 -25.72
CA ILE A 16 -31.26 10.98 -26.70
C ILE A 16 -30.72 9.88 -27.61
N SER A 17 -30.40 8.69 -27.09
CA SER A 17 -29.92 7.57 -27.92
C SER A 17 -30.99 7.09 -28.91
N GLN A 18 -32.27 7.12 -28.54
CA GLN A 18 -33.39 6.78 -29.42
C GLN A 18 -33.62 7.80 -30.54
N LEU A 19 -33.33 9.08 -30.25
CA LEU A 19 -33.58 10.18 -31.22
C LEU A 19 -32.41 10.38 -32.18
N THR A 20 -31.17 10.11 -31.74
CA THR A 20 -29.95 10.38 -32.54
C THR A 20 -29.37 9.11 -33.17
N GLY A 21 -29.84 7.92 -32.78
CA GLY A 21 -29.27 6.63 -33.24
C GLY A 21 -27.86 6.34 -32.73
N VAL A 22 -27.33 7.20 -31.82
CA VAL A 22 -26.03 6.99 -31.19
C VAL A 22 -26.24 6.24 -29.88
N ASP A 23 -25.65 5.07 -29.77
CA ASP A 23 -25.76 4.25 -28.55
C ASP A 23 -24.87 4.83 -27.45
N LEU A 24 -25.44 5.67 -26.59
CA LEU A 24 -24.80 6.26 -25.43
C LEU A 24 -24.96 5.40 -24.17
N THR A 25 -25.61 4.24 -24.28
CA THR A 25 -25.80 3.34 -23.12
C THR A 25 -24.50 2.74 -22.64
N SER A 26 -23.50 2.59 -23.52
CA SER A 26 -22.15 2.19 -23.16
C SER A 26 -21.42 3.21 -22.26
N MET A 27 -21.73 4.50 -22.36
CA MET A 27 -21.18 5.54 -21.46
C MET A 27 -21.83 5.52 -20.08
N LEU A 28 -23.10 5.13 -19.97
CA LEU A 28 -23.79 4.95 -18.69
C LEU A 28 -23.28 3.72 -17.93
N GLY A 29 -22.92 2.65 -18.65
CA GLY A 29 -22.27 1.48 -18.08
C GLY A 29 -20.88 1.79 -17.51
N ALA A 30 -20.15 2.72 -18.11
CA ALA A 30 -18.84 3.16 -17.62
C ALA A 30 -18.91 4.03 -16.35
N GLN A 31 -20.03 4.68 -16.07
CA GLN A 31 -20.19 5.50 -14.86
C GLN A 31 -20.73 4.72 -13.65
N GLN A 32 -21.21 3.50 -13.83
CA GLN A 32 -21.71 2.65 -12.75
C GLN A 32 -20.72 1.55 -12.37
N GLN A 33 -19.60 1.47 -13.07
CA GLN A 33 -18.42 0.81 -12.62
C GLN A 33 -17.58 1.83 -11.82
N THR A 34 -18.03 2.15 -10.60
CA THR A 34 -17.09 2.24 -9.50
C THR A 34 -16.50 0.82 -9.40
N GLY A 35 -15.72 0.49 -10.43
CA GLY A 35 -14.76 -0.55 -10.34
C GLY A 35 -13.84 -0.09 -9.23
N THR A 36 -13.96 -0.69 -8.07
CA THR A 36 -12.82 -1.05 -7.29
C THR A 36 -11.90 -1.73 -8.32
N THR A 37 -11.04 -0.95 -8.97
CA THR A 37 -9.78 -1.44 -9.46
C THR A 37 -9.07 -1.87 -8.19
N THR A 38 -9.38 -3.09 -7.76
CA THR A 38 -8.49 -3.86 -6.94
C THR A 38 -7.23 -3.95 -7.79
N SER A 39 -6.35 -2.98 -7.64
CA SER A 39 -4.95 -3.14 -8.00
C SER A 39 -4.57 -4.36 -7.18
N THR A 40 -4.46 -5.49 -7.84
CA THR A 40 -3.99 -6.72 -7.22
C THR A 40 -2.50 -6.51 -7.01
N ALA A 41 -2.16 -5.70 -6.00
CA ALA A 41 -0.83 -5.77 -5.42
C ALA A 41 -0.67 -7.24 -5.04
N SER A 42 0.29 -7.93 -5.63
CA SER A 42 0.60 -9.30 -5.22
C SER A 42 0.96 -9.24 -3.75
N SER A 43 0.10 -9.81 -2.89
CA SER A 43 0.42 -9.91 -1.48
C SER A 43 1.63 -10.82 -1.34
N ILE A 44 2.67 -10.31 -0.72
CA ILE A 44 3.87 -11.10 -0.42
C ILE A 44 3.48 -12.19 0.59
N ASP A 45 3.80 -13.43 0.28
CA ASP A 45 3.55 -14.56 1.18
C ASP A 45 4.49 -14.48 2.40
N THR A 46 3.91 -14.21 3.55
CA THR A 46 4.60 -14.18 4.85
C THR A 46 4.32 -15.42 5.70
N SER A 47 3.60 -16.42 5.18
CA SER A 47 3.28 -17.66 5.92
C SER A 47 4.50 -18.47 6.32
N VAL A 48 5.62 -18.29 5.61
CA VAL A 48 6.93 -18.92 5.90
C VAL A 48 7.70 -18.23 7.04
N CYS A 49 7.25 -17.07 7.50
CA CYS A 49 7.92 -16.24 8.50
C CYS A 49 7.59 -16.70 9.93
N THR A 50 7.98 -17.92 10.28
CA THR A 50 7.61 -18.57 11.55
C THR A 50 8.73 -18.64 12.58
N SER A 51 9.93 -18.19 12.25
CA SER A 51 11.11 -18.27 13.12
C SER A 51 12.17 -17.25 12.77
N GLY A 52 13.12 -17.01 13.68
CA GLY A 52 14.32 -16.19 13.42
C GLY A 52 15.17 -16.69 12.25
N ASP A 53 15.20 -18.01 12.03
CA ASP A 53 15.90 -18.59 10.88
C ASP A 53 15.25 -18.17 9.55
N SER A 54 13.93 -18.00 9.53
CA SER A 54 13.21 -17.49 8.36
C SER A 54 13.62 -16.04 8.05
N ALA A 55 13.82 -15.20 9.07
CA ALA A 55 14.27 -13.82 8.90
C ALA A 55 15.70 -13.73 8.32
N ASN A 56 16.57 -14.68 8.67
CA ASN A 56 17.91 -14.77 8.09
C ASN A 56 17.92 -15.25 6.64
N LYS A 57 16.89 -15.97 6.21
CA LYS A 57 16.83 -16.63 4.91
C LYS A 57 16.02 -15.86 3.87
N TYR A 58 14.94 -15.20 4.29
CA TYR A 58 13.98 -14.54 3.41
C TYR A 58 13.85 -13.06 3.76
N THR A 59 14.04 -12.17 2.78
CA THR A 59 13.96 -10.72 2.97
C THR A 59 12.60 -10.29 3.52
N GLN A 60 11.48 -10.83 3.01
CA GLN A 60 10.15 -10.49 3.55
C GLN A 60 10.01 -10.85 5.03
N CYS A 61 10.61 -11.96 5.47
CA CYS A 61 10.56 -12.35 6.88
C CYS A 61 11.47 -11.46 7.75
N ARG A 62 12.58 -11.01 7.22
CA ARG A 62 13.45 -10.01 7.88
C ARG A 62 12.69 -8.70 8.06
N MET A 63 11.95 -8.23 7.04
CA MET A 63 11.14 -7.01 7.15
C MET A 63 10.06 -7.13 8.22
N VAL A 64 9.35 -8.26 8.26
CA VAL A 64 8.34 -8.52 9.31
C VAL A 64 8.98 -8.54 10.70
N ALA A 65 10.09 -9.27 10.89
CA ALA A 65 10.78 -9.35 12.17
C ALA A 65 11.34 -7.99 12.62
N THR A 66 11.82 -7.18 11.69
CA THR A 66 12.27 -5.80 11.96
C THR A 66 11.10 -4.93 12.42
N ALA A 67 9.97 -4.97 11.73
CA ALA A 67 8.77 -4.23 12.12
C ALA A 67 8.28 -4.64 13.53
N GLU A 68 8.25 -5.93 13.84
CA GLU A 68 7.89 -6.42 15.17
C GLU A 68 8.87 -5.94 16.26
N SER A 69 10.17 -5.92 15.96
CA SER A 69 11.18 -5.40 16.88
C SER A 69 11.00 -3.89 17.13
N LEU A 70 10.72 -3.12 16.08
CA LEU A 70 10.45 -1.69 16.18
C LEU A 70 9.19 -1.40 16.97
N ASP A 71 8.12 -2.17 16.79
CA ASP A 71 6.91 -2.07 17.59
C ASP A 71 7.18 -2.27 19.07
N ALA A 72 8.01 -3.25 19.42
CA ALA A 72 8.41 -3.49 20.81
C ALA A 72 9.20 -2.30 21.37
N VAL A 73 10.16 -1.79 20.61
CA VAL A 73 10.97 -0.61 21.00
C VAL A 73 10.09 0.62 21.20
N TRP A 74 9.25 0.95 20.22
CA TRP A 74 8.42 2.16 20.31
C TRP A 74 7.32 2.06 21.37
N THR A 75 6.81 0.86 21.64
CA THR A 75 5.86 0.62 22.75
C THR A 75 6.45 0.99 24.10
N GLU A 76 7.76 0.79 24.28
CA GLU A 76 8.48 1.13 25.51
C GLU A 76 9.00 2.56 25.50
N GLN A 77 9.67 2.96 24.42
CA GLN A 77 10.43 4.20 24.36
C GLN A 77 9.55 5.45 24.23
N LEU A 78 8.49 5.40 23.43
CA LEU A 78 7.65 6.58 23.18
C LEU A 78 6.95 7.08 24.45
N PRO A 79 6.34 6.22 25.29
CA PRO A 79 5.80 6.64 26.58
C PRO A 79 6.87 7.13 27.56
N ALA A 80 8.03 6.48 27.58
CA ALA A 80 9.12 6.83 28.51
C ALA A 80 9.75 8.18 28.17
N GLN A 81 9.94 8.50 26.90
CA GLN A 81 10.63 9.70 26.44
C GLN A 81 9.71 10.90 26.21
N ALA A 82 8.52 10.66 25.66
CA ALA A 82 7.60 11.72 25.24
C ALA A 82 6.27 11.72 26.00
N GLY A 83 6.00 10.75 26.84
CA GLY A 83 4.72 10.61 27.54
C GLY A 83 3.54 10.29 26.61
N LEU A 84 3.81 9.88 25.39
CA LEU A 84 2.82 9.57 24.35
C LEU A 84 2.58 8.06 24.27
N LYS A 85 1.34 7.67 24.03
CA LYS A 85 1.04 6.26 23.75
C LYS A 85 1.44 5.92 22.32
N TYR A 86 2.20 4.85 22.15
CA TYR A 86 2.51 4.33 20.82
C TYR A 86 1.24 3.71 20.18
N ALA A 87 0.99 4.08 18.92
CA ALA A 87 -0.02 3.45 18.08
C ALA A 87 0.73 2.63 17.02
N LYS A 88 0.62 1.31 17.11
CA LYS A 88 1.25 0.40 16.14
C LYS A 88 0.69 0.69 14.74
N PRO A 89 1.54 0.98 13.74
CA PRO A 89 1.09 1.10 12.36
C PRO A 89 0.77 -0.28 11.78
N GLU A 90 -0.09 -0.29 10.78
CA GLU A 90 -0.19 -1.44 9.89
C GLU A 90 1.07 -1.54 9.03
N PHE A 91 1.42 -2.75 8.58
CA PHE A 91 2.61 -3.01 7.79
C PHE A 91 2.26 -3.81 6.54
N VAL A 92 2.43 -3.19 5.36
CA VAL A 92 2.07 -3.78 4.07
C VAL A 92 3.31 -3.98 3.21
N LEU A 93 3.55 -5.24 2.83
CA LEU A 93 4.56 -5.62 1.86
C LEU A 93 3.92 -5.84 0.49
N TRP A 94 4.48 -5.23 -0.57
CA TRP A 94 4.03 -5.47 -1.94
C TRP A 94 5.21 -5.61 -2.93
N ASP A 95 4.95 -5.91 -4.19
CA ASP A 95 5.96 -6.25 -5.19
C ASP A 95 5.90 -5.35 -6.44
N GLY A 96 6.31 -4.12 -6.39
CA GLY A 96 6.52 -3.25 -7.55
C GLY A 96 5.28 -2.87 -8.37
N SER A 97 4.10 -3.45 -8.11
CA SER A 97 2.84 -3.04 -8.71
C SER A 97 2.35 -1.72 -8.10
N GLN A 98 1.29 -1.14 -8.64
CA GLN A 98 0.65 0.00 -8.01
C GLN A 98 -0.11 -0.43 -6.77
N ILE A 99 0.05 0.32 -5.68
CA ILE A 99 -0.71 0.17 -4.44
C ILE A 99 -1.48 1.45 -4.14
N SER A 100 -2.70 1.30 -3.60
CA SER A 100 -3.52 2.43 -3.16
C SER A 100 -3.49 2.55 -1.64
N SER A 101 -3.29 3.75 -1.15
CA SER A 101 -3.34 4.11 0.27
C SER A 101 -4.27 5.30 0.49
N ALA A 102 -4.53 5.67 1.73
CA ALA A 102 -5.24 6.90 2.05
C ALA A 102 -4.47 8.17 1.64
N CYS A 103 -3.16 8.05 1.38
CA CYS A 103 -2.31 9.14 0.90
C CYS A 103 -2.23 9.23 -0.63
N GLY A 104 -2.93 8.35 -1.35
CA GLY A 104 -2.94 8.27 -2.80
C GLY A 104 -2.35 6.97 -3.35
N ASN A 105 -2.18 6.91 -4.67
CA ASN A 105 -1.58 5.77 -5.34
C ASN A 105 -0.06 5.89 -5.32
N ALA A 106 0.62 4.80 -5.00
CA ALA A 106 2.07 4.68 -5.07
C ALA A 106 2.49 3.57 -6.02
N SER A 107 3.70 3.68 -6.55
CA SER A 107 4.37 2.66 -7.35
C SER A 107 5.80 2.48 -6.83
N SER A 108 6.54 1.52 -7.34
CA SER A 108 7.95 1.29 -6.98
C SER A 108 8.84 2.54 -7.08
N ALA A 109 8.49 3.50 -7.92
CA ALA A 109 9.24 4.75 -8.05
C ALA A 109 9.15 5.66 -6.81
N VAL A 110 8.15 5.47 -5.95
CA VAL A 110 8.00 6.22 -4.68
C VAL A 110 8.95 5.70 -3.63
N GLY A 111 9.26 4.40 -3.65
CA GLY A 111 9.96 3.70 -2.58
C GLY A 111 9.07 3.40 -1.37
N PRO A 112 9.66 2.94 -0.27
CA PRO A 112 8.97 2.78 1.01
C PRO A 112 8.38 4.10 1.51
N PHE A 113 7.27 4.06 2.23
CA PHE A 113 6.66 5.25 2.83
C PHE A 113 5.70 4.92 3.96
N TYR A 114 5.57 5.86 4.89
CA TYR A 114 4.50 5.85 5.88
C TYR A 114 3.35 6.75 5.44
N CYS A 115 2.13 6.25 5.48
CA CYS A 115 0.92 7.02 5.23
C CYS A 115 0.20 7.34 6.54
N SER A 116 0.16 8.61 6.92
CA SER A 116 -0.53 9.04 8.13
C SER A 116 -2.06 8.98 8.03
N GLY A 117 -2.60 8.94 6.82
CA GLY A 117 -4.03 8.88 6.57
C GLY A 117 -4.68 7.55 6.95
N ASP A 118 -3.95 6.44 6.82
CA ASP A 118 -4.37 5.09 7.22
C ASP A 118 -3.44 4.46 8.27
N GLN A 119 -2.42 5.21 8.73
CA GLN A 119 -1.46 4.78 9.73
C GLN A 119 -0.72 3.49 9.33
N THR A 120 -0.32 3.40 8.08
CA THR A 120 0.28 2.21 7.48
C THR A 120 1.66 2.51 6.93
N VAL A 121 2.62 1.65 7.22
CA VAL A 121 3.92 1.60 6.55
C VAL A 121 3.80 0.69 5.34
N TYR A 122 4.16 1.22 4.19
CA TYR A 122 4.17 0.53 2.91
C TYR A 122 5.60 0.27 2.46
N LEU A 123 5.94 -1.00 2.21
CA LEU A 123 7.27 -1.41 1.80
C LEU A 123 7.21 -2.21 0.49
N ASP A 124 7.77 -1.63 -0.56
CA ASP A 124 7.94 -2.31 -1.85
C ASP A 124 9.15 -3.23 -1.81
N MET A 125 8.92 -4.53 -1.97
CA MET A 125 10.00 -5.52 -1.97
C MET A 125 10.90 -5.42 -3.21
N SER A 126 10.43 -4.85 -4.32
CA SER A 126 11.25 -4.62 -5.51
C SER A 126 12.24 -3.46 -5.32
N PHE A 127 11.98 -2.56 -4.35
CA PHE A 127 12.80 -1.40 -4.06
C PHE A 127 14.25 -1.78 -3.72
N PHE A 128 14.46 -2.84 -2.97
CA PHE A 128 15.81 -3.26 -2.55
C PHE A 128 16.68 -3.63 -3.75
N SER A 129 16.13 -4.41 -4.69
CA SER A 129 16.85 -4.78 -5.91
C SER A 129 17.10 -3.59 -6.84
N GLU A 130 16.19 -2.63 -6.86
CA GLU A 130 16.33 -1.41 -7.67
C GLU A 130 17.35 -0.45 -7.05
N MET A 131 17.39 -0.33 -5.74
CA MET A 131 18.37 0.45 -5.00
C MET A 131 19.80 -0.06 -5.26
N GLU A 132 20.00 -1.37 -5.26
CA GLU A 132 21.28 -1.97 -5.59
C GLU A 132 21.73 -1.62 -7.01
N LYS A 133 20.83 -1.77 -7.99
CA LYS A 133 21.12 -1.48 -9.41
C LYS A 133 21.38 -0.01 -9.68
N SER A 134 20.57 0.87 -9.09
CA SER A 134 20.55 2.30 -9.43
C SER A 134 21.55 3.12 -8.64
N LEU A 135 21.80 2.77 -7.39
CA LEU A 135 22.65 3.52 -6.47
C LEU A 135 23.98 2.82 -6.19
N GLY A 136 24.18 1.58 -6.66
CA GLY A 136 25.35 0.78 -6.32
C GLY A 136 25.42 0.48 -4.82
N ALA A 137 24.32 0.67 -4.09
CA ALA A 137 24.25 0.34 -2.68
C ALA A 137 24.27 -1.18 -2.53
N THR A 138 25.06 -1.68 -1.57
CA THR A 138 25.06 -3.11 -1.28
C THR A 138 23.73 -3.46 -0.60
N ASP A 139 22.99 -4.37 -1.19
CA ASP A 139 21.82 -4.97 -0.56
C ASP A 139 22.30 -5.86 0.60
N THR A 140 22.30 -5.28 1.79
CA THR A 140 22.71 -5.97 3.02
C THR A 140 21.54 -6.02 3.99
N PRO A 141 21.46 -7.05 4.83
CA PRO A 141 20.44 -7.13 5.87
C PRO A 141 20.31 -5.85 6.69
N LEU A 142 21.43 -5.23 7.06
CA LEU A 142 21.45 -4.00 7.84
C LEU A 142 20.84 -2.80 7.06
N ALA A 143 21.11 -2.69 5.75
CA ALA A 143 20.56 -1.63 4.93
C ALA A 143 19.04 -1.78 4.78
N GLU A 144 18.57 -3.00 4.56
CA GLU A 144 17.14 -3.32 4.51
C GLU A 144 16.43 -2.97 5.83
N GLU A 145 16.98 -3.40 6.97
CA GLU A 145 16.45 -3.14 8.31
C GLU A 145 16.43 -1.63 8.63
N TYR A 146 17.47 -0.90 8.21
CA TYR A 146 17.54 0.55 8.38
C TYR A 146 16.40 1.27 7.64
N ILE A 147 16.07 0.83 6.43
CA ILE A 147 14.97 1.41 5.63
C ILE A 147 13.63 1.23 6.37
N VAL A 148 13.35 0.01 6.86
CA VAL A 148 12.14 -0.22 7.66
C VAL A 148 12.13 0.67 8.91
N ALA A 149 13.25 0.76 9.62
CA ALA A 149 13.36 1.59 10.81
C ALA A 149 13.13 3.08 10.53
N HIS A 150 13.53 3.56 9.35
CA HIS A 150 13.28 4.94 8.92
C HIS A 150 11.78 5.27 8.80
N GLU A 151 10.98 4.33 8.29
CA GLU A 151 9.54 4.53 8.13
C GLU A 151 8.77 4.46 9.47
N PHE A 152 9.35 3.82 10.48
CA PHE A 152 8.78 3.75 11.84
C PHE A 152 9.17 4.94 12.73
N GLY A 153 10.20 5.70 12.39
CA GLY A 153 10.74 6.82 13.16
C GLY A 153 10.29 8.16 12.69
#